data_95bc4e17638873e9c4cb1c0d16546a76
#
_entry.id   95bc4e17638873e9c4cb1c0d16546a76
#
_cell.length_a   1.000
_cell.length_b   1.000
_cell.length_c   1.000
_cell.angle_alpha   90.00
_cell.angle_beta   90.00
_cell.angle_gamma   90.00
#
_symmetry.space_group_name_H-M   'P 1'
#
loop_
_entity.id
_entity.type
_entity.pdbx_description
1 polymer ?
#
loop_
_entity_poly.entity_id
_entity_poly.type
_entity_poly.pdbx_seq_one_letter_code
_entity_poly.pdbx_strand_id
1 'polypeptide(L)'
;MILIQFTGLSGSGKTTLAENVRHLLIEKGYKVEIIDGDVYRKTICKDLGFSKNDRCENVRRLFNLGRNFISEDIIVLMSVINPYENLRNELRSYEFVRTVFLDCSINNLIKRDPKGLYKKALLPDNDRNKINNFTGISDVFEIPSRADLVLKTDFETVPFSTHKLYNFIITNLS
;
A
#
# COMPACT_ATOMS: atom_id res chain seq x y z
N MET A 1 5.65 16.82 8.99
CA MET A 1 4.61 15.75 8.72
C MET A 1 5.19 14.59 7.94
N ILE A 2 4.52 13.43 7.88
CA ILE A 2 5.05 12.20 7.30
C ILE A 2 4.07 11.60 6.27
N LEU A 3 4.61 11.03 5.18
CA LEU A 3 3.90 10.20 4.24
C LEU A 3 4.38 8.74 4.39
N ILE A 4 3.47 7.87 4.77
CA ILE A 4 3.71 6.43 4.81
C ILE A 4 3.33 5.85 3.45
N GLN A 5 4.32 5.43 2.65
CA GLN A 5 4.05 4.59 1.49
C GLN A 5 3.98 3.13 1.92
N PHE A 6 2.80 2.56 1.93
CA PHE A 6 2.68 1.12 2.09
C PHE A 6 3.11 0.41 0.81
N THR A 7 3.73 -0.75 0.98
CA THR A 7 3.96 -1.71 -0.09
C THR A 7 3.60 -3.10 0.38
N GLY A 8 3.09 -3.93 -0.52
CA GLY A 8 2.66 -5.29 -0.20
C GLY A 8 1.56 -5.76 -1.16
N LEU A 9 1.45 -7.05 -1.32
CA LEU A 9 0.51 -7.70 -2.23
C LEU A 9 -0.96 -7.39 -1.90
N SER A 10 -1.87 -7.66 -2.82
CA SER A 10 -3.31 -7.55 -2.58
C SER A 10 -3.71 -8.43 -1.39
N GLY A 11 -4.59 -7.96 -0.52
CA GLY A 11 -5.02 -8.72 0.67
C GLY A 11 -4.02 -8.77 1.83
N SER A 12 -2.85 -8.12 1.75
CA SER A 12 -1.85 -8.10 2.85
C SER A 12 -2.27 -7.29 4.08
N GLY A 13 -3.40 -6.54 4.01
CA GLY A 13 -3.92 -5.78 5.15
C GLY A 13 -3.62 -4.28 5.14
N LYS A 14 -3.09 -3.72 4.04
CA LYS A 14 -2.73 -2.29 3.94
C LYS A 14 -3.85 -1.34 4.36
N THR A 15 -5.02 -1.46 3.73
CA THR A 15 -6.17 -0.60 4.03
C THR A 15 -6.66 -0.79 5.47
N THR A 16 -6.71 -2.02 5.95
CA THR A 16 -7.11 -2.32 7.34
C THR A 16 -6.20 -1.64 8.36
N LEU A 17 -4.87 -1.74 8.17
CA LEU A 17 -3.92 -1.10 9.08
C LEU A 17 -3.93 0.42 8.96
N ALA A 18 -4.11 0.95 7.73
CA ALA A 18 -4.25 2.38 7.52
C ALA A 18 -5.46 2.95 8.27
N GLU A 19 -6.64 2.30 8.17
CA GLU A 19 -7.84 2.73 8.88
C GLU A 19 -7.67 2.65 10.41
N ASN A 20 -7.15 1.53 10.92
CA ASN A 20 -6.97 1.37 12.36
C ASN A 20 -5.97 2.39 12.94
N VAL A 21 -4.84 2.62 12.28
CA VAL A 21 -3.86 3.59 12.76
C VAL A 21 -4.36 5.02 12.62
N ARG A 22 -5.15 5.32 11.58
CA ARG A 22 -5.83 6.61 11.41
C ARG A 22 -6.67 6.96 12.62
N HIS A 23 -7.48 6.02 13.13
CA HIS A 23 -8.30 6.25 14.33
C HIS A 23 -7.44 6.63 15.53
N LEU A 24 -6.36 5.90 15.80
CA LEU A 24 -5.45 6.20 16.91
C LEU A 24 -4.77 7.57 16.77
N LEU A 25 -4.39 7.95 15.55
CA LEU A 25 -3.76 9.25 15.30
C LEU A 25 -4.76 10.40 15.46
N ILE A 26 -6.01 10.25 14.97
CA ILE A 26 -7.07 11.26 15.14
C ILE A 26 -7.41 11.45 16.61
N GLU A 27 -7.47 10.40 17.42
CA GLU A 27 -7.67 10.49 18.87
C GLU A 27 -6.59 11.29 19.59
N LYS A 28 -5.39 11.38 18.98
CA LYS A 28 -4.28 12.22 19.46
C LYS A 28 -4.24 13.62 18.87
N GLY A 29 -5.25 14.00 18.09
CA GLY A 29 -5.40 15.33 17.51
C GLY A 29 -4.69 15.53 16.16
N TYR A 30 -4.13 14.49 15.55
CA TYR A 30 -3.52 14.60 14.23
C TYR A 30 -4.56 14.61 13.11
N LYS A 31 -4.30 15.39 12.07
CA LYS A 31 -5.02 15.29 10.81
C LYS A 31 -4.41 14.17 9.99
N VAL A 32 -5.23 13.27 9.46
CA VAL A 32 -4.76 12.08 8.73
C VAL A 32 -5.61 11.85 7.48
N GLU A 33 -4.95 11.67 6.34
CA GLU A 33 -5.59 11.30 5.09
C GLU A 33 -5.12 9.93 4.60
N ILE A 34 -6.07 9.11 4.13
CA ILE A 34 -5.77 7.81 3.51
C ILE A 34 -5.93 7.94 2.00
N ILE A 35 -4.85 7.67 1.27
CA ILE A 35 -4.87 7.57 -0.18
C ILE A 35 -4.91 6.09 -0.55
N ASP A 36 -6.11 5.55 -0.79
CA ASP A 36 -6.29 4.15 -1.20
C ASP A 36 -6.27 4.02 -2.73
N GLY A 37 -5.34 3.20 -3.23
CA GLY A 37 -5.15 3.01 -4.67
C GLY A 37 -6.38 2.47 -5.40
N ASP A 38 -7.20 1.63 -4.77
CA ASP A 38 -8.41 1.07 -5.38
C ASP A 38 -9.53 2.12 -5.50
N VAL A 39 -9.59 3.05 -4.55
CA VAL A 39 -10.54 4.18 -4.59
C VAL A 39 -10.16 5.14 -5.72
N TYR A 40 -8.91 5.57 -5.78
CA TYR A 40 -8.46 6.56 -6.75
C TYR A 40 -8.37 6.03 -8.18
N ARG A 41 -8.29 4.71 -8.40
CA ARG A 41 -8.45 4.10 -9.72
C ARG A 41 -9.83 4.34 -10.33
N LYS A 42 -10.84 4.64 -9.52
CA LYS A 42 -12.20 4.98 -10.01
C LYS A 42 -12.37 6.46 -10.35
N THR A 43 -11.39 7.30 -10.01
CA THR A 43 -11.44 8.75 -10.17
C THR A 43 -10.25 9.28 -10.95
N ILE A 44 -9.24 9.83 -10.29
CA ILE A 44 -8.09 10.52 -10.94
C ILE A 44 -7.15 9.59 -11.71
N CYS A 45 -7.23 8.28 -11.51
CA CYS A 45 -6.44 7.27 -12.20
C CYS A 45 -7.29 6.32 -13.07
N LYS A 46 -8.52 6.70 -13.41
CA LYS A 46 -9.46 5.86 -14.17
C LYS A 46 -9.02 5.59 -15.63
N ASP A 47 -8.13 6.42 -16.15
CA ASP A 47 -7.53 6.31 -17.47
C ASP A 47 -6.37 5.31 -17.55
N LEU A 48 -5.88 4.83 -16.39
CA LEU A 48 -4.73 3.93 -16.30
C LEU A 48 -5.15 2.46 -16.27
N GLY A 49 -4.42 1.64 -17.04
CA GLY A 49 -4.52 0.18 -17.01
C GLY A 49 -3.65 -0.45 -15.91
N PHE A 50 -3.16 -1.67 -16.20
CA PHE A 50 -2.34 -2.46 -15.28
C PHE A 50 -0.97 -2.83 -15.86
N SER A 51 -0.53 -2.16 -16.93
CA SER A 51 0.86 -2.26 -17.40
C SER A 51 1.83 -1.73 -16.34
N LYS A 52 3.11 -2.07 -16.46
CA LYS A 52 4.15 -1.54 -15.57
C LYS A 52 4.13 -0.01 -15.54
N ASN A 53 4.02 0.63 -16.71
CA ASN A 53 3.99 2.09 -16.82
C ASN A 53 2.76 2.68 -16.14
N ASP A 54 1.56 2.11 -16.37
CA ASP A 54 0.33 2.57 -15.72
C ASP A 54 0.39 2.42 -14.20
N ARG A 55 0.98 1.34 -13.69
CA ARG A 55 1.17 1.15 -12.24
C ARG A 55 2.10 2.20 -11.65
N CYS A 56 3.20 2.49 -12.34
CA CYS A 56 4.13 3.54 -11.90
C CYS A 56 3.46 4.91 -11.92
N GLU A 57 2.76 5.24 -13.00
CA GLU A 57 2.05 6.50 -13.15
C GLU A 57 0.95 6.65 -12.08
N ASN A 58 0.18 5.58 -11.82
CA ASN A 58 -0.81 5.57 -10.75
C ASN A 58 -0.18 5.95 -9.40
N VAL A 59 0.94 5.33 -9.03
CA VAL A 59 1.61 5.62 -7.75
C VAL A 59 2.14 7.06 -7.72
N ARG A 60 2.70 7.58 -8.82
CA ARG A 60 3.18 8.97 -8.90
C ARG A 60 2.06 9.99 -8.76
N ARG A 61 0.90 9.77 -9.41
CA ARG A 61 -0.27 10.65 -9.23
C ARG A 61 -0.75 10.67 -7.79
N LEU A 62 -0.84 9.51 -7.15
CA LEU A 62 -1.25 9.41 -5.74
C LEU A 62 -0.21 10.02 -4.80
N PHE A 63 1.07 9.87 -5.09
CA PHE A 63 2.13 10.52 -4.34
C PHE A 63 2.06 12.06 -4.45
N ASN A 64 1.83 12.60 -5.66
CA ASN A 64 1.68 14.04 -5.86
C ASN A 64 0.48 14.60 -5.09
N LEU A 65 -0.63 13.85 -5.06
CA LEU A 65 -1.77 14.20 -4.20
C LEU A 65 -1.37 14.20 -2.73
N GLY A 66 -0.64 13.18 -2.27
CA GLY A 66 -0.15 13.08 -0.90
C GLY A 66 0.76 14.25 -0.51
N ARG A 67 1.60 14.73 -1.43
CA ARG A 67 2.45 15.91 -1.19
C ARG A 67 1.64 17.17 -0.87
N ASN A 68 0.50 17.35 -1.51
CA ASN A 68 -0.37 18.49 -1.21
C ASN A 68 -0.88 18.42 0.24
N PHE A 69 -1.29 17.25 0.70
CA PHE A 69 -1.72 17.06 2.08
C PHE A 69 -0.58 17.26 3.09
N ILE A 70 0.64 16.82 2.76
CA ILE A 70 1.83 17.08 3.60
C ILE A 70 2.05 18.59 3.81
N SER A 71 1.85 19.41 2.75
CA SER A 71 1.99 20.87 2.86
C SER A 71 0.89 21.54 3.70
N GLU A 72 -0.19 20.82 4.01
CA GLU A 72 -1.30 21.26 4.88
C GLU A 72 -1.20 20.68 6.31
N ASP A 73 -0.03 20.17 6.69
CA ASP A 73 0.22 19.53 7.99
C ASP A 73 -0.66 18.29 8.26
N ILE A 74 -0.92 17.50 7.20
CA ILE A 74 -1.69 16.26 7.27
C ILE A 74 -0.76 15.05 7.16
N ILE A 75 -0.91 14.07 8.04
CA ILE A 75 -0.25 12.76 7.93
C ILE A 75 -0.90 12.00 6.78
N VAL A 76 -0.10 11.44 5.87
CA VAL A 76 -0.60 10.71 4.71
C VAL A 76 -0.30 9.21 4.83
N LEU A 77 -1.33 8.39 4.68
CA LEU A 77 -1.24 6.93 4.63
C LEU A 77 -1.58 6.46 3.21
N MET A 78 -0.56 6.28 2.37
CA MET A 78 -0.73 5.89 0.97
C MET A 78 -0.80 4.36 0.84
N SER A 79 -2.02 3.82 0.79
CA SER A 79 -2.34 2.38 0.72
C SER A 79 -2.36 1.89 -0.73
N VAL A 80 -1.20 1.52 -1.25
CA VAL A 80 -1.01 1.03 -2.63
C VAL A 80 -0.13 -0.23 -2.64
N ILE A 81 -0.20 -1.03 -3.71
CA ILE A 81 0.68 -2.21 -3.85
C ILE A 81 2.13 -1.77 -4.00
N ASN A 82 2.40 -0.75 -4.85
CA ASN A 82 3.74 -0.21 -5.17
C ASN A 82 4.81 -1.31 -5.39
N PRO A 83 4.69 -2.10 -6.48
CA PRO A 83 5.43 -3.36 -6.60
C PRO A 83 6.90 -3.19 -7.01
N TYR A 84 7.32 -2.01 -7.48
CA TYR A 84 8.63 -1.81 -8.09
C TYR A 84 9.59 -1.05 -7.16
N GLU A 85 10.80 -1.63 -6.95
CA GLU A 85 11.81 -1.10 -6.06
C GLU A 85 12.30 0.30 -6.48
N ASN A 86 12.52 0.49 -7.80
CA ASN A 86 12.95 1.78 -8.31
C ASN A 86 11.98 2.91 -7.95
N LEU A 87 10.67 2.65 -8.04
CA LEU A 87 9.66 3.64 -7.71
C LEU A 87 9.59 3.90 -6.20
N ARG A 88 9.70 2.86 -5.38
CA ARG A 88 9.77 3.02 -3.92
C ARG A 88 10.97 3.87 -3.51
N ASN A 89 12.13 3.64 -4.13
CA ASN A 89 13.35 4.42 -3.88
C ASN A 89 13.24 5.86 -4.39
N GLU A 90 12.59 6.08 -5.55
CA GLU A 90 12.27 7.43 -6.06
C GLU A 90 11.47 8.22 -5.02
N LEU A 91 10.40 7.65 -4.48
CA LEU A 91 9.56 8.32 -3.48
C LEU A 91 10.29 8.48 -2.13
N ARG A 92 11.11 7.51 -1.75
CA ARG A 92 11.88 7.55 -0.50
C ARG A 92 12.97 8.64 -0.48
N SER A 93 13.35 9.20 -1.63
CA SER A 93 14.29 10.33 -1.67
C SER A 93 13.75 11.60 -1.03
N TYR A 94 12.44 11.68 -0.79
CA TYR A 94 11.83 12.77 -0.04
C TYR A 94 11.92 12.49 1.46
N GLU A 95 12.44 13.44 2.24
CA GLU A 95 12.71 13.29 3.69
C GLU A 95 11.47 12.93 4.52
N PHE A 96 10.29 13.38 4.09
CA PHE A 96 9.01 13.10 4.75
C PHE A 96 8.42 11.72 4.40
N VAL A 97 9.05 10.91 3.55
CA VAL A 97 8.54 9.60 3.12
C VAL A 97 9.17 8.48 3.95
N ARG A 98 8.32 7.54 4.39
CA ARG A 98 8.75 6.26 4.98
C ARG A 98 8.06 5.11 4.30
N THR A 99 8.81 4.04 4.06
CA THR A 99 8.30 2.81 3.44
C THR A 99 7.92 1.79 4.50
N VAL A 100 6.67 1.36 4.48
CA VAL A 100 6.16 0.29 5.34
C VAL A 100 5.79 -0.91 4.48
N PHE A 101 6.50 -2.01 4.68
CA PHE A 101 6.26 -3.27 3.96
C PHE A 101 5.35 -4.19 4.77
N LEU A 102 4.23 -4.59 4.17
CA LEU A 102 3.36 -5.63 4.72
C LEU A 102 3.76 -6.96 4.10
N ASP A 103 4.58 -7.69 4.83
CA ASP A 103 5.07 -9.01 4.46
C ASP A 103 4.00 -10.07 4.79
N CYS A 104 3.50 -10.70 3.73
CA CYS A 104 2.51 -11.76 3.81
C CYS A 104 2.78 -12.77 2.71
N SER A 105 2.83 -14.05 3.07
CA SER A 105 3.08 -15.13 2.12
C SER A 105 1.93 -15.24 1.12
N ILE A 106 2.29 -15.54 -0.13
CA ILE A 106 1.31 -15.72 -1.21
C ILE A 106 0.28 -16.80 -0.87
N ASN A 107 0.69 -17.86 -0.18
CA ASN A 107 -0.20 -18.95 0.22
C ASN A 107 -1.29 -18.47 1.19
N ASN A 108 -0.95 -17.57 2.12
CA ASN A 108 -1.92 -17.01 3.05
C ASN A 108 -2.81 -15.97 2.36
N LEU A 109 -2.27 -15.21 1.42
CA LEU A 109 -3.06 -14.27 0.62
C LEU A 109 -4.09 -14.97 -0.26
N ILE A 110 -3.73 -16.10 -0.89
CA ILE A 110 -4.65 -16.94 -1.66
C ILE A 110 -5.76 -17.50 -0.76
N LYS A 111 -5.44 -17.93 0.46
CA LYS A 111 -6.44 -18.42 1.42
C LYS A 111 -7.39 -17.31 1.91
N ARG A 112 -6.85 -16.11 2.16
CA ARG A 112 -7.65 -14.97 2.62
C ARG A 112 -8.55 -14.42 1.52
N ASP A 113 -8.02 -14.19 0.36
CA ASP A 113 -8.62 -13.64 -0.87
C ASP A 113 -9.91 -12.82 -0.68
N PRO A 114 -9.88 -11.74 0.14
CA PRO A 114 -11.10 -11.03 0.55
C PRO A 114 -11.86 -10.39 -0.61
N LYS A 115 -11.18 -10.22 -1.76
CA LYS A 115 -11.75 -9.60 -2.97
C LYS A 115 -12.00 -10.62 -4.09
N GLY A 116 -11.70 -11.91 -3.90
CA GLY A 116 -11.81 -12.95 -4.93
C GLY A 116 -10.85 -12.76 -6.12
N LEU A 117 -9.80 -11.96 -5.96
CA LEU A 117 -8.88 -11.61 -7.04
C LEU A 117 -7.87 -12.73 -7.31
N TYR A 118 -7.37 -13.40 -6.27
CA TYR A 118 -6.47 -14.55 -6.43
C TYR A 118 -7.18 -15.71 -7.11
N LYS A 119 -8.42 -16.00 -6.72
CA LYS A 119 -9.25 -17.01 -7.41
C LYS A 119 -9.34 -16.74 -8.91
N LYS A 120 -9.55 -15.48 -9.31
CA LYS A 120 -9.62 -15.09 -10.73
C LYS A 120 -8.26 -15.13 -11.42
N ALA A 121 -7.17 -14.71 -10.73
CA ALA A 121 -5.83 -14.73 -11.30
C ALA A 121 -5.28 -16.15 -11.54
N LEU A 122 -5.77 -17.13 -10.78
CA LEU A 122 -5.38 -18.54 -10.87
C LEU A 122 -6.25 -19.38 -11.82
N LEU A 123 -7.24 -18.77 -12.49
CA LEU A 123 -8.04 -19.44 -13.51
C LEU A 123 -7.17 -19.91 -14.70
N PRO A 124 -7.58 -20.94 -15.45
CA PRO A 124 -6.91 -21.36 -16.67
C PRO A 124 -6.78 -20.23 -17.69
N ASP A 125 -5.77 -20.29 -18.57
CA ASP A 125 -5.48 -19.22 -19.55
C ASP A 125 -6.62 -18.95 -20.52
N ASN A 126 -7.44 -19.94 -20.79
CA ASN A 126 -8.60 -19.83 -21.67
C ASN A 126 -9.89 -19.37 -20.97
N ASP A 127 -9.86 -19.12 -19.66
CA ASP A 127 -11.04 -18.62 -18.95
C ASP A 127 -11.18 -17.11 -19.14
N ARG A 128 -12.34 -16.66 -19.65
CA ARG A 128 -12.67 -15.25 -19.89
C ARG A 128 -12.67 -14.36 -18.64
N ASN A 129 -12.78 -14.95 -17.45
CA ASN A 129 -12.77 -14.22 -16.17
C ASN A 129 -11.37 -14.15 -15.55
N LYS A 130 -10.36 -14.74 -16.20
CA LYS A 130 -8.99 -14.70 -15.72
C LYS A 130 -8.48 -13.26 -15.65
N ILE A 131 -7.86 -12.90 -14.53
CA ILE A 131 -7.13 -11.65 -14.40
C ILE A 131 -5.69 -11.89 -14.84
N ASN A 132 -5.31 -11.24 -15.92
CA ASN A 132 -3.92 -11.18 -16.38
C ASN A 132 -3.18 -10.04 -15.67
N ASN A 133 -1.85 -10.10 -15.63
CA ASN A 133 -0.99 -9.08 -15.00
C ASN A 133 -1.33 -8.83 -13.52
N PHE A 134 -1.63 -9.91 -12.77
CA PHE A 134 -1.92 -9.81 -11.33
C PHE A 134 -0.62 -9.89 -10.52
N THR A 135 -0.30 -8.81 -9.82
CA THR A 135 0.93 -8.68 -9.04
C THR A 135 1.09 -9.82 -8.02
N GLY A 136 2.21 -10.52 -8.10
CA GLY A 136 2.54 -11.66 -7.26
C GLY A 136 2.08 -13.02 -7.80
N ILE A 137 1.33 -13.07 -8.92
CA ILE A 137 0.94 -14.32 -9.61
C ILE A 137 1.51 -14.32 -11.03
N SER A 138 1.01 -13.45 -11.90
CA SER A 138 1.41 -13.33 -13.32
C SER A 138 2.17 -12.03 -13.63
N ASP A 139 2.36 -11.18 -12.64
CA ASP A 139 3.16 -9.96 -12.72
C ASP A 139 4.07 -9.84 -11.49
N VAL A 140 5.17 -9.12 -11.63
CA VAL A 140 6.25 -9.03 -10.64
C VAL A 140 5.82 -8.21 -9.41
N PHE A 141 6.22 -8.70 -8.24
CA PHE A 141 6.34 -7.92 -7.01
C PHE A 141 7.81 -8.01 -6.54
N GLU A 142 8.52 -6.92 -6.60
CA GLU A 142 9.88 -6.82 -6.10
C GLU A 142 9.84 -6.63 -4.58
N ILE A 143 10.38 -7.60 -3.83
CA ILE A 143 10.46 -7.49 -2.36
C ILE A 143 11.33 -6.28 -2.01
N PRO A 144 10.88 -5.38 -1.12
CA PRO A 144 11.67 -4.22 -0.75
C PRO A 144 13.02 -4.60 -0.15
N SER A 145 14.11 -4.12 -0.73
CA SER A 145 15.46 -4.25 -0.16
C SER A 145 15.66 -3.37 1.07
N ARG A 146 14.89 -2.28 1.14
CA ARG A 146 14.90 -1.30 2.23
C ARG A 146 13.47 -0.90 2.58
N ALA A 147 12.98 -1.37 3.71
CA ALA A 147 11.76 -0.88 4.33
C ALA A 147 12.12 -0.25 5.68
N ASP A 148 11.49 0.88 6.01
CA ASP A 148 11.70 1.55 7.30
C ASP A 148 10.96 0.79 8.42
N LEU A 149 9.87 0.10 8.06
CA LEU A 149 9.15 -0.83 8.93
C LEU A 149 8.67 -2.04 8.14
N VAL A 150 8.83 -3.23 8.73
CA VAL A 150 8.24 -4.48 8.21
C VAL A 150 7.20 -4.99 9.18
N LEU A 151 5.98 -5.23 8.68
CA LEU A 151 4.85 -5.82 9.41
C LEU A 151 4.59 -7.22 8.85
N LYS A 152 4.85 -8.24 9.65
CA LYS A 152 4.71 -9.66 9.26
C LYS A 152 3.27 -10.12 9.46
N THR A 153 2.38 -9.74 8.55
CA THR A 153 0.93 -9.96 8.69
C THR A 153 0.48 -11.43 8.56
N ASP A 154 1.41 -12.35 8.35
CA ASP A 154 1.18 -13.80 8.52
C ASP A 154 1.14 -14.21 9.98
N PHE A 155 1.90 -13.54 10.83
CA PHE A 155 2.16 -13.92 12.22
C PHE A 155 1.66 -12.90 13.23
N GLU A 156 1.63 -11.63 12.84
CA GLU A 156 1.20 -10.53 13.68
C GLU A 156 -0.32 -10.38 13.64
N THR A 157 -0.95 -10.17 14.80
CA THR A 157 -2.36 -9.80 14.86
C THR A 157 -2.57 -8.36 14.37
N VAL A 158 -3.77 -8.04 13.91
CA VAL A 158 -4.10 -6.67 13.44
C VAL A 158 -3.86 -5.63 14.54
N PRO A 159 -4.29 -5.81 15.80
CA PRO A 159 -3.99 -4.85 16.87
C PRO A 159 -2.49 -4.66 17.11
N PHE A 160 -1.70 -5.74 17.11
CA PHE A 160 -0.26 -5.65 17.30
C PHE A 160 0.42 -4.86 16.18
N SER A 161 0.14 -5.19 14.91
CA SER A 161 0.67 -4.45 13.76
C SER A 161 0.21 -2.99 13.76
N THR A 162 -1.04 -2.71 14.17
CA THR A 162 -1.55 -1.34 14.29
C THR A 162 -0.75 -0.52 15.31
N HIS A 163 -0.51 -1.05 16.51
CA HIS A 163 0.29 -0.35 17.53
C HIS A 163 1.75 -0.18 17.11
N LYS A 164 2.33 -1.19 16.47
CA LYS A 164 3.70 -1.11 15.93
C LYS A 164 3.81 -0.02 14.87
N LEU A 165 2.83 0.09 13.97
CA LEU A 165 2.75 1.14 12.95
C LEU A 165 2.51 2.53 13.59
N TYR A 166 1.61 2.63 14.56
CA TYR A 166 1.35 3.86 15.29
C TYR A 166 2.63 4.40 15.96
N ASN A 167 3.31 3.57 16.73
CA ASN A 167 4.56 3.96 17.41
C ASN A 167 5.62 4.40 16.39
N PHE A 168 5.75 3.67 15.27
CA PHE A 168 6.66 4.02 14.20
C PHE A 168 6.35 5.41 13.62
N ILE A 169 5.08 5.72 13.35
CA ILE A 169 4.66 7.02 12.83
C ILE A 169 5.00 8.12 13.84
N ILE A 170 4.59 7.98 15.11
CA ILE A 170 4.84 8.99 16.15
C ILE A 170 6.34 9.27 16.33
N THR A 171 7.17 8.24 16.32
CA THR A 171 8.64 8.40 16.46
C THR A 171 9.28 9.10 15.25
N ASN A 172 8.65 9.05 14.08
CA ASN A 172 9.15 9.65 12.85
C ASN A 172 8.41 10.94 12.45
N LEU A 173 7.50 11.46 13.28
CA LEU A 173 6.94 12.80 13.09
C LEU A 173 8.00 13.84 13.45
N SER A 174 8.38 14.65 12.49
CA SER A 174 9.25 15.83 12.65
C SER A 174 8.47 17.10 12.37
#